data_77e61a40df96e227ec5f714e8fd900dd
#
_entry.id   77e61a40df96e227ec5f714e8fd900dd
#
_cell.length_a   1.000
_cell.length_b   1.000
_cell.length_c   1.000
_cell.angle_alpha   90.00
_cell.angle_beta   90.00
_cell.angle_gamma   90.00
#
_symmetry.space_group_name_H-M   'P 1'
#
loop_
_entity.id
_entity.type
_entity.pdbx_description
1 polymer ?
#
loop_
_entity_poly.entity_id
_entity_poly.type
_entity_poly.pdbx_seq_one_letter_code
_entity_poly.pdbx_strand_id
1 'polypeptide(L)'
;DNELSEAVVIGYGTAKKVGTVVGSVQKVGSEKIAENPTANVADALQGKVAGLQVLNNSGDAGDVNNASITIRGIGSLGASSTPLIVIDGSPAGTGMLSMLNDKDIESVTTLKDASATSIYGSRAANGVIYITTKKGRSGEKAQISVSQKIGWSQLAGKISNQMNSDELLQFQLENGIITPNQYQAYKLHGANTDWQKYFFDNAAPMYNTDFSMHGGSETTTYFVSASYMKQNNLTRVGHFNRYTLRSNLDTKPKSWLNFGLKQ
;
A
#
# COMPACT_ATOMS: atom_id res chain seq x y z
N ASP A 1 17.78 0.23 -31.39
CA ASP A 1 17.55 -0.62 -30.18
C ASP A 1 18.36 -0.04 -29.02
N ASN A 2 17.75 0.96 -28.36
CA ASN A 2 18.26 1.47 -27.09
C ASN A 2 17.64 0.61 -25.99
N GLU A 3 18.23 -0.52 -25.65
CA GLU A 3 18.06 -1.13 -24.34
C GLU A 3 18.68 -0.16 -23.33
N LEU A 4 17.85 0.72 -22.80
CA LEU A 4 18.18 1.50 -21.61
C LEU A 4 18.49 0.48 -20.52
N SER A 5 19.78 0.32 -20.22
CA SER A 5 20.30 -0.59 -19.21
C SER A 5 19.62 -0.22 -17.89
N GLU A 6 18.62 -1.01 -17.51
CA GLU A 6 17.79 -0.79 -16.33
C GLU A 6 18.68 -0.80 -15.08
N ALA A 7 18.84 0.36 -14.46
CA ALA A 7 19.61 0.48 -13.24
C ALA A 7 18.74 0.13 -12.03
N VAL A 8 19.26 -0.72 -11.17
CA VAL A 8 18.63 -1.09 -9.90
C VAL A 8 19.45 -0.49 -8.77
N VAL A 9 18.77 0.18 -7.85
CA VAL A 9 19.41 0.71 -6.65
C VAL A 9 19.54 -0.43 -5.64
N ILE A 10 20.78 -0.77 -5.30
CA ILE A 10 21.12 -1.76 -4.28
C ILE A 10 21.88 -1.04 -3.18
N GLY A 11 21.27 -0.84 -2.03
CA GLY A 11 21.89 -0.28 -0.84
C GLY A 11 22.43 1.14 -0.93
N TYR A 12 22.13 1.95 0.07
CA TYR A 12 22.60 3.34 0.27
C TYR A 12 22.64 4.24 -0.98
N GLY A 13 21.72 4.00 -1.94
CA GLY A 13 21.61 4.83 -3.14
C GLY A 13 22.57 4.50 -4.27
N THR A 14 23.40 3.46 -4.18
CA THR A 14 24.26 3.02 -5.29
C THR A 14 23.43 2.29 -6.34
N ALA A 15 23.41 2.84 -7.55
CA ALA A 15 22.78 2.21 -8.71
C ALA A 15 23.74 1.23 -9.38
N LYS A 16 23.30 -0.01 -9.64
CA LYS A 16 24.00 -0.98 -10.49
C LYS A 16 23.09 -1.43 -11.62
N LYS A 17 23.65 -1.80 -12.74
CA LYS A 17 22.88 -2.40 -13.85
C LYS A 17 22.28 -3.71 -13.40
N VAL A 18 21.02 -4.00 -13.77
CA VAL A 18 20.31 -5.24 -13.39
C VAL A 18 21.13 -6.49 -13.67
N GLY A 19 21.78 -6.55 -14.82
CA GLY A 19 22.62 -7.69 -15.20
C GLY A 19 23.93 -7.88 -14.41
N THR A 20 24.34 -6.90 -13.59
CA THR A 20 25.56 -7.00 -12.76
C THR A 20 25.28 -7.33 -11.30
N VAL A 21 24.00 -7.41 -10.92
CA VAL A 21 23.61 -7.80 -9.56
C VAL A 21 23.50 -9.32 -9.50
N VAL A 22 24.37 -9.94 -8.74
CA VAL A 22 24.28 -11.39 -8.47
C VAL A 22 23.16 -11.60 -7.47
N GLY A 23 22.03 -12.18 -7.91
CA GLY A 23 20.89 -12.46 -7.05
C GLY A 23 19.54 -12.22 -7.72
N SER A 24 18.47 -12.71 -7.07
CA SER A 24 17.08 -12.50 -7.54
C SER A 24 16.60 -11.11 -7.16
N VAL A 25 16.70 -10.19 -8.12
CA VAL A 25 16.22 -8.80 -7.99
C VAL A 25 15.08 -8.59 -8.96
N GLN A 26 14.00 -8.02 -8.48
CA GLN A 26 12.85 -7.67 -9.31
C GLN A 26 12.50 -6.19 -9.09
N LYS A 27 12.32 -5.46 -10.20
CA LYS A 27 11.95 -4.05 -10.20
C LYS A 27 10.55 -3.89 -10.80
N VAL A 28 9.73 -3.07 -10.16
CA VAL A 28 8.40 -2.67 -10.62
C VAL A 28 8.41 -1.15 -10.79
N GLY A 29 8.14 -0.66 -11.98
CA GLY A 29 8.11 0.77 -12.29
C GLY A 29 6.80 1.44 -11.84
N SER A 30 6.82 2.77 -11.84
CA SER A 30 5.70 3.62 -11.40
C SER A 30 4.40 3.37 -12.16
N GLU A 31 4.46 3.07 -13.45
CA GLU A 31 3.26 2.81 -14.27
C GLU A 31 2.48 1.62 -13.72
N LYS A 32 3.17 0.50 -13.48
CA LYS A 32 2.54 -0.71 -12.93
C LYS A 32 2.01 -0.50 -11.52
N ILE A 33 2.68 0.31 -10.69
CA ILE A 33 2.22 0.61 -9.33
C ILE A 33 0.93 1.43 -9.38
N ALA A 34 0.85 2.40 -10.29
CA ALA A 34 -0.28 3.31 -10.41
C ALA A 34 -1.55 2.71 -11.09
N GLU A 35 -1.48 1.49 -11.64
CA GLU A 35 -2.63 0.80 -12.24
C GLU A 35 -3.75 0.54 -11.24
N ASN A 36 -3.40 0.18 -10.01
CA ASN A 36 -4.36 -0.11 -8.96
C ASN A 36 -4.40 1.05 -7.95
N PRO A 37 -5.45 1.87 -7.96
CA PRO A 37 -5.62 2.91 -6.96
C PRO A 37 -5.98 2.27 -5.62
N THR A 38 -5.02 2.19 -4.73
CA THR A 38 -5.20 1.66 -3.38
C THR A 38 -4.72 2.69 -2.36
N ALA A 39 -5.27 2.65 -1.16
CA ALA A 39 -4.82 3.51 -0.06
C ALA A 39 -3.42 3.13 0.42
N ASN A 40 -3.02 1.87 0.22
CA ASN A 40 -1.75 1.33 0.71
C ASN A 40 -0.89 0.86 -0.47
N VAL A 41 0.34 1.33 -0.53
CA VAL A 41 1.32 0.92 -1.55
C VAL A 41 1.60 -0.59 -1.50
N ALA A 42 1.51 -1.22 -0.34
CA ALA A 42 1.67 -2.67 -0.22
C ALA A 42 0.65 -3.43 -1.06
N ASP A 43 -0.62 -3.01 -1.05
CA ASP A 43 -1.69 -3.60 -1.85
C ASP A 43 -1.45 -3.40 -3.35
N ALA A 44 -0.89 -2.24 -3.73
CA ALA A 44 -0.52 -1.95 -5.12
C ALA A 44 0.59 -2.88 -5.64
N LEU A 45 1.40 -3.46 -4.77
CA LEU A 45 2.48 -4.40 -5.12
C LEU A 45 2.01 -5.85 -5.21
N GLN A 46 0.84 -6.18 -4.67
CA GLN A 46 0.30 -7.53 -4.70
C GLN A 46 0.14 -8.02 -6.14
N GLY A 47 0.63 -9.22 -6.42
CA GLY A 47 0.60 -9.83 -7.76
C GLY A 47 1.58 -9.24 -8.78
N LYS A 48 2.27 -8.11 -8.47
CA LYS A 48 3.24 -7.46 -9.36
C LYS A 48 4.69 -7.87 -9.06
N VAL A 49 4.93 -8.40 -7.87
CA VAL A 49 6.24 -8.87 -7.41
C VAL A 49 6.17 -10.36 -7.13
N ALA A 50 6.91 -11.16 -7.90
CA ALA A 50 6.93 -12.62 -7.68
C ALA A 50 7.44 -12.97 -6.27
N GLY A 51 6.70 -13.82 -5.56
CA GLY A 51 7.02 -14.26 -4.20
C GLY A 51 6.75 -13.22 -3.10
N LEU A 52 6.21 -12.06 -3.43
CA LEU A 52 5.66 -11.12 -2.47
C LEU A 52 4.20 -11.50 -2.18
N GLN A 53 3.88 -11.70 -0.94
CA GLN A 53 2.53 -11.92 -0.44
C GLN A 53 2.16 -10.76 0.47
N VAL A 54 1.05 -10.12 0.15
CA VAL A 54 0.45 -9.07 0.97
C VAL A 54 -0.92 -9.58 1.40
N LEU A 55 -1.11 -9.74 2.70
CA LEU A 55 -2.39 -10.11 3.30
C LEU A 55 -2.91 -8.89 4.04
N ASN A 56 -3.99 -8.33 3.54
CA ASN A 56 -4.73 -7.30 4.23
C ASN A 56 -5.88 -7.96 5.01
N ASN A 57 -5.80 -7.93 6.34
CA ASN A 57 -6.75 -8.62 7.22
C ASN A 57 -7.98 -7.77 7.54
N SER A 58 -7.95 -6.46 7.27
CA SER A 58 -9.11 -5.59 7.35
C SER A 58 -9.43 -5.01 5.99
N GLY A 59 -10.68 -4.88 5.64
CA GLY A 59 -11.12 -4.12 4.47
C GLY A 59 -11.06 -2.61 4.68
N ASP A 60 -10.57 -2.15 5.82
CA ASP A 60 -10.55 -0.74 6.19
C ASP A 60 -9.37 0.00 5.55
N ALA A 61 -9.72 1.10 4.88
CA ALA A 61 -8.74 2.02 4.34
C ALA A 61 -7.97 2.68 5.45
N GLY A 62 -6.80 2.60 5.70
CA GLY A 62 -6.05 3.27 6.76
C GLY A 62 -5.66 2.36 7.92
N ASP A 63 -6.04 1.10 7.88
CA ASP A 63 -5.49 0.13 8.81
C ASP A 63 -4.05 -0.23 8.41
N VAL A 64 -3.15 0.67 8.82
CA VAL A 64 -1.73 0.62 8.47
C VAL A 64 -0.98 -0.55 9.11
N ASN A 65 -1.54 -1.14 10.16
CA ASN A 65 -0.89 -2.17 10.95
C ASN A 65 -1.35 -3.59 10.58
N ASN A 66 -2.36 -3.73 9.75
CA ASN A 66 -3.01 -5.01 9.49
C ASN A 66 -2.59 -5.68 8.17
N ALA A 67 -1.74 -5.03 7.38
CA ALA A 67 -1.14 -5.63 6.21
C ALA A 67 0.08 -6.47 6.62
N SER A 68 -0.05 -7.79 6.54
CA SER A 68 1.07 -8.71 6.67
C SER A 68 1.78 -8.84 5.33
N ILE A 69 3.05 -8.47 5.29
CA ILE A 69 3.88 -8.53 4.09
C ILE A 69 4.95 -9.59 4.30
N THR A 70 5.02 -10.57 3.40
CA THR A 70 6.05 -11.61 3.42
C THR A 70 6.67 -11.80 2.04
N ILE A 71 7.97 -12.13 2.00
CA ILE A 71 8.68 -12.52 0.79
C ILE A 71 9.06 -13.99 0.92
N ARG A 72 8.66 -14.82 -0.07
CA ARG A 72 8.87 -16.27 -0.08
C ARG A 72 8.17 -17.02 1.08
N GLY A 73 7.10 -16.44 1.64
CA GLY A 73 6.30 -17.06 2.69
C GLY A 73 6.84 -16.83 4.11
N ILE A 74 6.33 -17.61 5.06
CA ILE A 74 6.69 -17.51 6.48
C ILE A 74 8.00 -18.26 6.70
N GLY A 75 9.07 -17.55 7.00
CA GLY A 75 10.39 -18.12 7.20
C GLY A 75 10.68 -18.63 8.63
N SER A 76 9.85 -18.25 9.63
CA SER A 76 10.05 -18.63 11.02
C SER A 76 8.72 -18.73 11.76
N LEU A 77 8.63 -19.70 12.68
CA LEU A 77 7.46 -19.88 13.54
C LEU A 77 7.45 -18.92 14.75
N GLY A 78 8.58 -18.41 15.14
CA GLY A 78 8.73 -17.58 16.36
C GLY A 78 9.34 -16.19 16.15
N ALA A 79 9.82 -15.89 14.94
CA ALA A 79 10.39 -14.58 14.61
C ALA A 79 9.55 -13.88 13.53
N SER A 80 9.69 -12.56 13.42
CA SER A 80 9.03 -11.78 12.37
C SER A 80 9.47 -12.27 10.99
N SER A 81 8.50 -12.48 10.09
CA SER A 81 8.73 -12.80 8.66
C SER A 81 8.62 -11.57 7.77
N THR A 82 8.50 -10.37 8.36
CA THR A 82 8.35 -9.10 7.64
C THR A 82 9.67 -8.71 6.97
N PRO A 83 9.68 -8.35 5.68
CA PRO A 83 10.87 -7.85 5.00
C PRO A 83 11.26 -6.46 5.52
N LEU A 84 12.51 -6.10 5.37
CA LEU A 84 12.99 -4.75 5.63
C LEU A 84 12.50 -3.81 4.52
N ILE A 85 11.87 -2.72 4.92
CA ILE A 85 11.47 -1.66 4.00
C ILE A 85 12.53 -0.57 4.03
N VAL A 86 12.96 -0.13 2.86
CA VAL A 86 13.93 0.96 2.68
C VAL A 86 13.35 1.97 1.71
N ILE A 87 13.27 3.23 2.11
CA ILE A 87 12.78 4.32 1.29
C ILE A 87 13.93 5.29 1.03
N ASP A 88 14.33 5.44 -0.22
CA ASP A 88 15.45 6.30 -0.65
C ASP A 88 16.76 6.09 0.14
N GLY A 89 17.02 4.85 0.56
CA GLY A 89 18.20 4.47 1.33
C GLY A 89 18.02 4.49 2.86
N SER A 90 16.91 4.97 3.37
CA SER A 90 16.61 5.00 4.80
C SER A 90 15.69 3.85 5.20
N PRO A 91 16.03 3.03 6.21
CA PRO A 91 15.14 2.00 6.73
C PRO A 91 13.86 2.61 7.30
N ALA A 92 12.73 2.00 6.97
CA ALA A 92 11.40 2.45 7.37
C ALA A 92 10.58 1.29 7.94
N GLY A 93 9.58 1.59 8.75
CA GLY A 93 8.59 0.62 9.22
C GLY A 93 7.52 0.33 8.17
N THR A 94 6.80 -0.80 8.32
CA THR A 94 5.70 -1.20 7.42
C THR A 94 4.60 -0.16 7.34
N GLY A 95 4.28 0.52 8.44
CA GLY A 95 3.31 1.61 8.48
C GLY A 95 3.63 2.79 7.55
N MET A 96 4.90 2.98 7.17
CA MET A 96 5.28 4.03 6.21
C MET A 96 4.77 3.76 4.79
N LEU A 97 4.48 2.50 4.43
CA LEU A 97 3.92 2.16 3.11
C LEU A 97 2.53 2.73 2.89
N SER A 98 1.72 2.80 3.94
CA SER A 98 0.38 3.40 3.86
C SER A 98 0.40 4.93 3.88
N MET A 99 1.51 5.53 4.34
CA MET A 99 1.71 6.98 4.32
C MET A 99 2.25 7.48 2.99
N LEU A 100 2.87 6.60 2.18
CA LEU A 100 3.37 6.96 0.87
C LEU A 100 2.23 7.11 -0.14
N ASN A 101 2.38 8.09 -1.04
CA ASN A 101 1.55 8.19 -2.21
C ASN A 101 2.15 7.34 -3.35
N ASP A 102 1.33 6.49 -4.00
CA ASP A 102 1.72 5.70 -5.16
C ASP A 102 2.30 6.54 -6.31
N LYS A 103 1.80 7.77 -6.48
CA LYS A 103 2.26 8.73 -7.49
C LYS A 103 3.66 9.28 -7.24
N ASP A 104 4.13 9.26 -6.00
CA ASP A 104 5.48 9.73 -5.64
C ASP A 104 6.55 8.64 -5.83
N ILE A 105 6.15 7.41 -6.11
CA ILE A 105 7.06 6.30 -6.31
C ILE A 105 7.54 6.25 -7.75
N GLU A 106 8.86 6.18 -7.95
CA GLU A 106 9.49 5.92 -9.23
C GLU A 106 9.59 4.42 -9.52
N SER A 107 10.02 3.67 -8.52
CA SER A 107 10.11 2.21 -8.62
C SER A 107 10.18 1.53 -7.26
N VAL A 108 9.77 0.26 -7.23
CA VAL A 108 9.97 -0.63 -6.10
C VAL A 108 10.86 -1.79 -6.54
N THR A 109 11.95 -2.01 -5.83
CA THR A 109 12.90 -3.09 -6.06
C THR A 109 12.87 -4.05 -4.89
N THR A 110 12.67 -5.33 -5.17
CA THR A 110 12.72 -6.38 -4.15
C THR A 110 14.01 -7.16 -4.26
N LEU A 111 14.72 -7.26 -3.13
CA LEU A 111 15.95 -8.03 -2.96
C LEU A 111 15.61 -9.26 -2.13
N LYS A 112 15.77 -10.45 -2.71
CA LYS A 112 15.30 -11.70 -2.11
C LYS A 112 16.43 -12.61 -1.64
N ASP A 113 17.64 -12.40 -2.15
CA ASP A 113 18.79 -13.27 -1.88
C ASP A 113 19.77 -12.63 -0.89
N ALA A 114 20.45 -13.48 -0.13
CA ALA A 114 21.39 -13.07 0.90
C ALA A 114 22.52 -12.18 0.37
N SER A 115 22.98 -12.40 -0.87
CA SER A 115 24.00 -11.57 -1.50
C SER A 115 23.54 -10.13 -1.75
N ALA A 116 22.26 -9.96 -2.12
CA ALA A 116 21.67 -8.65 -2.36
C ALA A 116 21.26 -7.94 -1.06
N THR A 117 20.95 -8.72 -0.01
CA THR A 117 20.50 -8.20 1.30
C THR A 117 21.63 -7.98 2.29
N SER A 118 22.85 -8.50 2.02
CA SER A 118 24.00 -8.45 2.93
C SER A 118 24.38 -7.03 3.40
N ILE A 119 24.14 -6.03 2.56
CA ILE A 119 24.38 -4.60 2.86
C ILE A 119 23.57 -4.12 4.06
N TYR A 120 22.39 -4.72 4.30
CA TYR A 120 21.47 -4.33 5.36
C TYR A 120 21.59 -5.17 6.64
N GLY A 121 22.50 -6.17 6.63
CA GLY A 121 22.78 -7.04 7.77
C GLY A 121 21.60 -7.96 8.14
N SER A 122 21.53 -8.37 9.41
CA SER A 122 20.54 -9.32 9.91
C SER A 122 19.08 -8.87 9.77
N ARG A 123 18.82 -7.56 9.75
CA ARG A 123 17.48 -7.00 9.54
C ARG A 123 16.89 -7.35 8.17
N ALA A 124 17.70 -7.68 7.21
CA ALA A 124 17.30 -8.05 5.86
C ALA A 124 17.18 -9.57 5.63
N ALA A 125 17.19 -10.38 6.68
CA ALA A 125 17.08 -11.82 6.60
C ALA A 125 15.84 -12.30 5.85
N ASN A 126 14.72 -11.58 5.95
CA ASN A 126 13.46 -11.85 5.27
C ASN A 126 13.33 -11.15 3.90
N GLY A 127 14.43 -10.61 3.37
CA GLY A 127 14.45 -9.81 2.14
C GLY A 127 14.28 -8.32 2.39
N VAL A 128 14.42 -7.53 1.31
CA VAL A 128 14.30 -6.07 1.33
C VAL A 128 13.34 -5.62 0.26
N ILE A 129 12.45 -4.69 0.61
CA ILE A 129 11.64 -3.91 -0.32
C ILE A 129 12.25 -2.51 -0.37
N TYR A 130 12.94 -2.21 -1.47
CA TYR A 130 13.57 -0.91 -1.69
C TYR A 130 12.66 -0.04 -2.55
N ILE A 131 12.23 1.08 -2.02
CA ILE A 131 11.36 2.06 -2.67
C ILE A 131 12.21 3.26 -3.08
N THR A 132 12.21 3.55 -4.36
CA THR A 132 12.80 4.78 -4.92
C THR A 132 11.69 5.76 -5.21
N THR A 133 11.82 6.97 -4.69
CA THR A 133 10.84 8.03 -4.96
C THR A 133 11.27 8.90 -6.12
N LYS A 134 10.30 9.56 -6.75
CA LYS A 134 10.53 10.46 -7.89
C LYS A 134 11.42 11.62 -7.51
N LYS A 135 12.26 12.01 -8.48
CA LYS A 135 13.17 13.15 -8.40
C LYS A 135 13.03 14.00 -9.65
N GLY A 136 13.50 15.23 -9.59
CA GLY A 136 13.71 16.04 -10.79
C GLY A 136 14.85 15.49 -11.65
N ARG A 137 14.84 15.84 -12.94
CA ARG A 137 15.89 15.48 -13.91
C ARG A 137 16.63 16.71 -14.35
N SER A 138 17.95 16.58 -14.46
CA SER A 138 18.81 17.68 -14.93
C SER A 138 18.47 18.07 -16.38
N GLY A 139 18.41 19.38 -16.66
CA GLY A 139 18.10 19.90 -17.98
C GLY A 139 16.64 19.76 -18.42
N GLU A 140 15.74 19.26 -17.55
CA GLU A 140 14.33 19.09 -17.87
C GLU A 140 13.54 20.36 -17.54
N LYS A 141 12.70 20.80 -18.50
CA LYS A 141 11.75 21.89 -18.24
C LYS A 141 10.75 21.48 -17.16
N ALA A 142 10.26 22.47 -16.43
CA ALA A 142 9.23 22.23 -15.41
C ALA A 142 8.02 21.51 -16.02
N GLN A 143 7.70 20.35 -15.46
CA GLN A 143 6.51 19.58 -15.81
C GLN A 143 5.55 19.57 -14.61
N ILE A 144 4.31 19.90 -14.88
CA ILE A 144 3.23 19.88 -13.89
C ILE A 144 2.26 18.77 -14.25
N SER A 145 1.93 17.96 -13.27
CA SER A 145 0.93 16.90 -13.39
C SER A 145 -0.13 17.09 -12.33
N VAL A 146 -1.39 17.02 -12.76
CA VAL A 146 -2.55 16.98 -11.86
C VAL A 146 -3.33 15.72 -12.20
N SER A 147 -3.66 14.93 -11.20
CA SER A 147 -4.51 13.77 -11.39
C SER A 147 -5.60 13.72 -10.34
N GLN A 148 -6.78 13.28 -10.76
CA GLN A 148 -7.89 13.01 -9.87
C GLN A 148 -8.43 11.62 -10.17
N LYS A 149 -8.59 10.82 -9.10
CA LYS A 149 -9.20 9.50 -9.17
C LYS A 149 -10.43 9.48 -8.29
N ILE A 150 -11.51 8.95 -8.82
CA ILE A 150 -12.76 8.73 -8.09
C ILE A 150 -13.10 7.26 -8.26
N GLY A 151 -13.39 6.60 -7.17
CA GLY A 151 -13.77 5.20 -7.16
C GLY A 151 -14.77 4.93 -6.03
N TRP A 152 -15.27 3.72 -6.01
CA TRP A 152 -16.08 3.22 -4.91
C TRP A 152 -15.83 1.74 -4.72
N SER A 153 -15.82 1.31 -3.49
CA SER A 153 -15.75 -0.08 -3.09
C SER A 153 -17.11 -0.53 -2.60
N GLN A 154 -17.45 -1.75 -2.91
CA GLN A 154 -18.67 -2.40 -2.39
C GLN A 154 -18.37 -3.84 -2.05
N LEU A 155 -19.19 -4.42 -1.21
CA LEU A 155 -19.08 -5.83 -0.87
C LEU A 155 -19.34 -6.69 -2.12
N ALA A 156 -18.41 -7.57 -2.46
CA ALA A 156 -18.51 -8.41 -3.66
C ALA A 156 -19.53 -9.56 -3.54
N GLY A 157 -20.12 -9.77 -2.36
CA GLY A 157 -21.11 -10.81 -2.11
C GLY A 157 -21.58 -10.81 -0.66
N LYS A 158 -22.33 -11.81 -0.26
CA LYS A 158 -22.72 -12.00 1.14
C LYS A 158 -21.53 -12.47 1.96
N ILE A 159 -21.30 -11.87 3.12
CA ILE A 159 -20.26 -12.31 4.06
C ILE A 159 -20.60 -13.68 4.62
N SER A 160 -21.86 -13.88 4.98
CA SER A 160 -22.38 -15.16 5.48
C SER A 160 -23.88 -15.26 5.23
N ASN A 161 -24.39 -16.48 5.15
CA ASN A 161 -25.83 -16.72 5.19
C ASN A 161 -26.26 -16.70 6.67
N GLN A 162 -26.60 -15.52 7.17
CA GLN A 162 -27.14 -15.37 8.53
C GLN A 162 -28.63 -15.70 8.51
N MET A 163 -29.08 -16.40 9.56
CA MET A 163 -30.49 -16.59 9.79
C MET A 163 -31.16 -15.24 10.03
N ASN A 164 -32.32 -15.04 9.42
CA ASN A 164 -33.18 -13.93 9.80
C ASN A 164 -33.82 -14.19 11.17
N SER A 165 -34.52 -13.21 11.74
CA SER A 165 -35.08 -13.34 13.08
C SER A 165 -36.09 -14.48 13.19
N ASP A 166 -36.92 -14.71 12.17
CA ASP A 166 -37.89 -15.79 12.18
C ASP A 166 -37.23 -17.18 12.12
N GLU A 167 -36.22 -17.34 11.25
CA GLU A 167 -35.43 -18.56 11.14
C GLU A 167 -34.67 -18.85 12.44
N LEU A 168 -34.08 -17.81 13.06
CA LEU A 168 -33.38 -17.96 14.34
C LEU A 168 -34.33 -18.37 15.49
N LEU A 169 -35.48 -17.70 15.57
CA LEU A 169 -36.49 -18.02 16.60
C LEU A 169 -37.03 -19.44 16.43
N GLN A 170 -37.28 -19.87 15.20
CA GLN A 170 -37.72 -21.24 14.92
C GLN A 170 -36.64 -22.25 15.27
N PHE A 171 -35.40 -22.02 14.90
CA PHE A 171 -34.25 -22.84 15.26
C PHE A 171 -34.11 -22.98 16.79
N GLN A 172 -34.25 -21.86 17.53
CA GLN A 172 -34.15 -21.85 18.97
C GLN A 172 -35.31 -22.62 19.64
N LEU A 173 -36.52 -22.51 19.08
CA LEU A 173 -37.69 -23.26 19.59
C LEU A 173 -37.52 -24.76 19.34
N GLU A 174 -37.13 -25.17 18.15
CA GLU A 174 -36.93 -26.58 17.76
C GLU A 174 -35.83 -27.26 18.61
N ASN A 175 -34.79 -26.49 18.99
CA ASN A 175 -33.71 -27.00 19.84
C ASN A 175 -33.95 -26.80 21.34
N GLY A 176 -35.14 -26.38 21.74
CA GLY A 176 -35.50 -26.22 23.16
C GLY A 176 -34.76 -25.11 23.90
N ILE A 177 -34.15 -24.17 23.16
CA ILE A 177 -33.41 -23.00 23.71
C ILE A 177 -34.38 -21.97 24.26
N ILE A 178 -35.57 -21.84 23.63
CA ILE A 178 -36.64 -20.95 24.06
C ILE A 178 -37.94 -21.74 24.19
N THR A 179 -38.83 -21.28 25.07
CA THR A 179 -40.16 -21.87 25.25
C THR A 179 -41.14 -21.34 24.20
N PRO A 180 -42.26 -22.04 23.90
CA PRO A 180 -43.30 -21.55 23.01
C PRO A 180 -43.84 -20.17 23.37
N ASN A 181 -43.97 -19.87 24.64
CA ASN A 181 -44.42 -18.55 25.10
C ASN A 181 -43.39 -17.45 24.79
N GLN A 182 -42.12 -17.73 24.98
CA GLN A 182 -41.04 -16.82 24.61
C GLN A 182 -40.98 -16.60 23.09
N TYR A 183 -41.14 -17.68 22.28
CA TYR A 183 -41.22 -17.58 20.84
C TYR A 183 -42.32 -16.61 20.40
N GLN A 184 -43.54 -16.75 20.94
CA GLN A 184 -44.63 -15.85 20.62
C GLN A 184 -44.37 -14.41 21.07
N ALA A 185 -43.80 -14.23 22.25
CA ALA A 185 -43.43 -12.89 22.74
C ALA A 185 -42.40 -12.21 21.84
N TYR A 186 -41.34 -12.89 21.42
CA TYR A 186 -40.32 -12.34 20.53
C TYR A 186 -40.88 -12.05 19.14
N LYS A 187 -41.75 -12.91 18.63
CA LYS A 187 -42.39 -12.72 17.33
C LYS A 187 -43.33 -11.51 17.31
N LEU A 188 -44.01 -11.20 18.40
CA LEU A 188 -44.83 -10.01 18.57
C LEU A 188 -44.00 -8.71 18.49
N HIS A 189 -42.75 -8.72 18.92
CA HIS A 189 -41.87 -7.57 18.82
C HIS A 189 -41.45 -7.24 17.39
N GLY A 190 -41.56 -8.19 16.44
CA GLY A 190 -41.38 -7.98 15.00
C GLY A 190 -40.01 -7.47 14.56
N ALA A 191 -38.99 -7.54 15.45
CA ALA A 191 -37.64 -7.09 15.09
C ALA A 191 -36.99 -8.09 14.11
N ASN A 192 -36.76 -7.68 12.91
CA ASN A 192 -36.06 -8.47 11.89
C ASN A 192 -35.04 -7.59 11.18
N THR A 193 -33.87 -7.41 11.80
CA THR A 193 -32.80 -6.55 11.28
C THR A 193 -31.78 -7.37 10.54
N ASP A 194 -31.64 -7.10 9.25
CA ASP A 194 -30.51 -7.59 8.46
C ASP A 194 -29.27 -6.77 8.82
N TRP A 195 -28.48 -7.29 9.76
CA TRP A 195 -27.27 -6.65 10.27
C TRP A 195 -26.20 -6.53 9.19
N GLN A 196 -26.10 -7.49 8.28
CA GLN A 196 -25.16 -7.43 7.17
C GLN A 196 -25.49 -6.24 6.27
N LYS A 197 -26.77 -6.12 5.87
CA LYS A 197 -27.22 -4.98 5.09
C LYS A 197 -27.06 -3.66 5.84
N TYR A 198 -27.37 -3.66 7.13
CA TYR A 198 -27.22 -2.47 7.96
C TYR A 198 -25.79 -1.95 8.00
N PHE A 199 -24.78 -2.84 8.13
CA PHE A 199 -23.38 -2.44 8.25
C PHE A 199 -22.66 -2.27 6.91
N PHE A 200 -23.02 -3.04 5.86
CA PHE A 200 -22.23 -3.17 4.64
C PHE A 200 -22.95 -2.79 3.34
N ASP A 201 -24.20 -2.33 3.42
CA ASP A 201 -25.01 -1.97 2.24
C ASP A 201 -24.68 -0.55 1.72
N ASN A 202 -23.44 -0.12 1.83
CA ASN A 202 -23.03 1.18 1.33
C ASN A 202 -21.85 1.03 0.37
N ALA A 203 -21.96 1.71 -0.77
CA ALA A 203 -20.78 1.97 -1.59
C ALA A 203 -19.85 2.89 -0.77
N ALA A 204 -18.60 2.50 -0.62
CA ALA A 204 -17.58 3.27 0.06
C ALA A 204 -16.82 4.13 -0.98
N PRO A 205 -17.13 5.43 -1.11
CA PRO A 205 -16.46 6.29 -2.07
C PRO A 205 -15.01 6.54 -1.68
N MET A 206 -14.17 6.64 -2.70
CA MET A 206 -12.78 7.02 -2.61
C MET A 206 -12.50 8.18 -3.55
N TYR A 207 -11.84 9.19 -3.04
CA TYR A 207 -11.37 10.36 -3.78
C TYR A 207 -9.88 10.49 -3.57
N ASN A 208 -9.10 10.62 -4.65
CA ASN A 208 -7.68 10.92 -4.59
C ASN A 208 -7.36 12.03 -5.57
N THR A 209 -6.76 13.11 -5.07
CA THR A 209 -6.33 14.27 -5.86
C THR A 209 -4.83 14.44 -5.63
N ASP A 210 -4.07 14.41 -6.72
CA ASP A 210 -2.63 14.51 -6.69
C ASP A 210 -2.18 15.69 -7.55
N PHE A 211 -1.26 16.45 -7.04
CA PHE A 211 -0.50 17.48 -7.75
C PHE A 211 0.97 17.13 -7.65
N SER A 212 1.70 17.25 -8.75
CA SER A 212 3.16 17.17 -8.71
C SER A 212 3.79 18.12 -9.73
N MET A 213 4.96 18.59 -9.37
CA MET A 213 5.80 19.42 -10.22
C MET A 213 7.24 18.92 -10.13
N HIS A 214 7.89 18.72 -11.26
CA HIS A 214 9.30 18.37 -11.32
C HIS A 214 9.99 19.08 -12.47
N GLY A 215 11.31 19.19 -12.35
CA GLY A 215 12.14 19.79 -13.36
C GLY A 215 13.56 19.93 -12.86
N GLY A 216 14.40 20.60 -13.65
CA GLY A 216 15.76 20.90 -13.23
C GLY A 216 16.56 21.68 -14.24
N SER A 217 17.54 22.43 -13.73
CA SER A 217 18.63 23.02 -14.49
C SER A 217 19.81 22.02 -14.55
N GLU A 218 20.91 22.44 -15.12
CA GLU A 218 22.15 21.63 -15.12
C GLU A 218 22.67 21.35 -13.70
N THR A 219 22.42 22.28 -12.77
CA THR A 219 22.98 22.23 -11.40
C THR A 219 21.95 21.87 -10.34
N THR A 220 20.67 22.05 -10.59
CA THR A 220 19.64 21.89 -9.57
C THR A 220 18.46 21.11 -10.13
N THR A 221 18.03 20.07 -9.44
CA THR A 221 16.83 19.30 -9.77
C THR A 221 15.85 19.34 -8.61
N TYR A 222 14.56 19.39 -8.93
CA TYR A 222 13.51 19.45 -7.92
C TYR A 222 12.31 18.57 -8.30
N PHE A 223 11.68 18.04 -7.28
CA PHE A 223 10.40 17.37 -7.33
C PHE A 223 9.59 17.82 -6.12
N VAL A 224 8.37 18.27 -6.35
CA VAL A 224 7.41 18.63 -5.29
C VAL A 224 6.09 17.97 -5.61
N SER A 225 5.47 17.36 -4.61
CA SER A 225 4.12 16.82 -4.75
C SER A 225 3.27 17.16 -3.54
N ALA A 226 1.97 17.25 -3.77
CA ALA A 226 0.95 17.37 -2.74
C ALA A 226 -0.22 16.46 -3.11
N SER A 227 -0.74 15.71 -2.15
CA SER A 227 -1.91 14.88 -2.39
C SER A 227 -2.91 14.91 -1.24
N TYR A 228 -4.17 14.73 -1.62
CA TYR A 228 -5.27 14.51 -0.70
C TYR A 228 -6.03 13.27 -1.10
N MET A 229 -6.19 12.35 -0.17
CA MET A 229 -6.96 11.13 -0.33
C MET A 229 -8.01 11.04 0.77
N LYS A 230 -9.23 10.72 0.36
CA LYS A 230 -10.33 10.37 1.27
C LYS A 230 -10.92 9.05 0.81
N GLN A 231 -11.06 8.11 1.72
CA GLN A 231 -11.74 6.84 1.48
C GLN A 231 -12.65 6.52 2.66
N ASN A 232 -13.90 6.18 2.36
CA ASN A 232 -14.80 5.66 3.37
C ASN A 232 -14.60 4.15 3.51
N ASN A 233 -14.84 3.64 4.72
CA ASN A 233 -14.81 2.21 4.98
C ASN A 233 -16.06 1.53 4.39
N LEU A 234 -15.96 0.22 4.12
CA LEU A 234 -17.12 -0.58 3.71
C LEU A 234 -18.18 -0.65 4.83
N THR A 235 -17.75 -0.57 6.08
CA THR A 235 -18.64 -0.42 7.22
C THR A 235 -19.18 1.00 7.30
N ARG A 236 -20.39 1.17 7.82
CA ARG A 236 -21.01 2.50 8.00
C ARG A 236 -20.18 3.48 8.81
N VAL A 237 -19.28 2.96 9.63
CA VAL A 237 -18.50 3.75 10.59
C VAL A 237 -17.05 3.78 10.11
N GLY A 238 -16.53 4.98 9.96
CA GLY A 238 -15.12 5.21 9.68
C GLY A 238 -14.84 5.73 8.27
N HIS A 239 -13.81 6.52 8.23
CA HIS A 239 -13.23 7.05 6.99
C HIS A 239 -11.73 7.29 7.21
N PHE A 240 -10.99 7.23 6.14
CA PHE A 240 -9.57 7.52 6.11
C PHE A 240 -9.31 8.78 5.30
N ASN A 241 -8.58 9.73 5.87
CA ASN A 241 -8.08 10.91 5.18
C ASN A 241 -6.56 10.92 5.25
N ARG A 242 -5.91 11.14 4.12
CA ARG A 242 -4.46 11.28 4.03
C ARG A 242 -4.11 12.56 3.28
N TYR A 243 -3.25 13.35 3.88
CA TYR A 243 -2.61 14.50 3.26
C TYR A 243 -1.13 14.21 3.16
N THR A 244 -0.56 14.29 1.98
CA THR A 244 0.89 14.13 1.80
C THR A 244 1.48 15.37 1.13
N LEU A 245 2.62 15.78 1.61
CA LEU A 245 3.46 16.79 0.98
C LEU A 245 4.86 16.22 0.90
N ARG A 246 5.44 16.25 -0.28
CA ARG A 246 6.79 15.77 -0.51
C ARG A 246 7.60 16.79 -1.28
N SER A 247 8.85 16.96 -0.91
CA SER A 247 9.81 17.76 -1.65
C SER A 247 11.16 17.08 -1.71
N ASN A 248 11.72 16.98 -2.90
CA ASN A 248 13.07 16.52 -3.15
C ASN A 248 13.80 17.62 -3.93
N LEU A 249 14.89 18.11 -3.39
CA LEU A 249 15.75 19.11 -4.00
C LEU A 249 17.17 18.59 -3.98
N ASP A 250 17.80 18.49 -5.11
CA ASP A 250 19.22 18.15 -5.24
C ASP A 250 19.92 19.28 -6.01
N THR A 251 20.95 19.88 -5.43
CA THR A 251 21.70 20.95 -6.09
C THR A 251 23.22 20.72 -6.00
N LYS A 252 23.90 20.95 -7.12
CA LYS A 252 25.36 20.85 -7.27
C LYS A 252 25.92 22.20 -7.75
N PRO A 253 26.00 23.19 -6.85
CA PRO A 253 26.46 24.52 -7.24
C PRO A 253 27.92 24.54 -7.68
N LYS A 254 28.73 23.54 -7.25
CA LYS A 254 30.10 23.30 -7.71
C LYS A 254 30.35 21.80 -7.85
N SER A 255 31.34 21.43 -8.66
CA SER A 255 31.66 20.01 -8.92
C SER A 255 31.99 19.19 -7.66
N TRP A 256 32.50 19.86 -6.63
CA TRP A 256 32.87 19.25 -5.35
C TRP A 256 31.79 19.38 -4.27
N LEU A 257 30.70 20.15 -4.48
CA LEU A 257 29.64 20.38 -3.49
C LEU A 257 28.31 19.87 -4.00
N ASN A 258 27.74 18.91 -3.28
CA ASN A 258 26.41 18.40 -3.51
C ASN A 258 25.56 18.59 -2.25
N PHE A 259 24.42 19.23 -2.40
CA PHE A 259 23.45 19.45 -1.33
C PHE A 259 22.10 18.86 -1.76
N GLY A 260 21.55 17.98 -0.92
CA GLY A 260 20.25 17.36 -1.12
C GLY A 260 19.34 17.57 0.06
N LEU A 261 18.11 17.96 -0.16
CA LEU A 261 17.02 17.99 0.81
C LEU A 261 15.93 17.04 0.35
N LYS A 262 15.53 16.14 1.24
CA LYS A 262 14.40 15.24 1.03
C LYS A 262 13.49 15.30 2.25
N GLN A 263 12.24 15.57 2.01
CA GLN A 263 11.21 15.63 3.03
C GLN A 263 9.96 14.93 2.57
#